data_fe9e0e0ac1973861464c7942c5faf72f
#
_entry.id   fe9e0e0ac1973861464c7942c5faf72f
#
_cell.length_a   1.000
_cell.length_b   1.000
_cell.length_c   1.000
_cell.angle_alpha   90.00
_cell.angle_beta   90.00
_cell.angle_gamma   90.00
#
_symmetry.space_group_name_H-M   'P 1'
#
loop_
_entity.id
_entity.type
_entity.pdbx_description
1 polymer ?
#
loop_
_entity_poly.entity_id
_entity_poly.type
_entity_poly.pdbx_seq_one_letter_code
_entity_poly.pdbx_strand_id
1 'polypeptide(L)'
;KIVDTVYISSDADNATDKTKKLLKNHPEINALIGFNEWATLGAGTAISELDLADSVCVVGFDSNIKCVGMLETGEIDTLIVQNPFAIGYIAVSNAAQLMAGKSIDPLTETSVYVVNRKNMFNKDVQKVLFSFE
;
A
#
# COMPACT_ATOMS: atom_id res chain seq x y z
N LYS A 1 -19.61 -4.48 -2.59
CA LYS A 1 -19.63 -5.95 -2.78
C LYS A 1 -18.24 -6.39 -3.25
N ILE A 2 -17.64 -7.40 -2.60
CA ILE A 2 -16.43 -8.04 -3.12
C ILE A 2 -16.84 -8.89 -4.32
N VAL A 3 -16.23 -8.62 -5.48
CA VAL A 3 -16.50 -9.35 -6.73
C VAL A 3 -15.62 -10.59 -6.77
N ASP A 4 -14.31 -10.42 -6.55
CA ASP A 4 -13.34 -11.51 -6.53
C ASP A 4 -12.12 -11.16 -5.64
N THR A 5 -11.32 -12.17 -5.30
CA THR A 5 -10.07 -12.04 -4.55
C THR A 5 -8.96 -12.82 -5.27
N VAL A 6 -7.88 -12.14 -5.61
CA VAL A 6 -6.76 -12.72 -6.35
C VAL A 6 -5.52 -12.77 -5.47
N TYR A 7 -4.89 -13.93 -5.38
CA TYR A 7 -3.62 -14.11 -4.69
C TYR A 7 -2.47 -13.96 -5.68
N ILE A 8 -1.50 -13.14 -5.33
CA ILE A 8 -0.30 -12.88 -6.13
C ILE A 8 0.94 -13.50 -5.48
N SER A 9 1.98 -13.76 -6.26
CA SER A 9 3.36 -13.91 -5.75
C SER A 9 3.94 -12.52 -5.45
N SER A 10 5.01 -12.46 -4.65
CA SER A 10 5.74 -11.20 -4.36
C SER A 10 6.53 -10.74 -5.59
N ASP A 11 5.81 -10.39 -6.64
CA ASP A 11 6.31 -10.03 -7.95
C ASP A 11 5.31 -9.10 -8.66
N ALA A 12 5.80 -7.95 -9.11
CA ALA A 12 4.96 -6.90 -9.73
C ALA A 12 4.39 -7.34 -11.07
N ASP A 13 5.15 -8.08 -11.89
CA ASP A 13 4.69 -8.52 -13.22
C ASP A 13 3.56 -9.54 -13.07
N ASN A 14 3.72 -10.49 -12.14
CA ASN A 14 2.66 -11.44 -11.80
C ASN A 14 1.39 -10.73 -11.28
N ALA A 15 1.55 -9.71 -10.44
CA ALA A 15 0.44 -8.91 -9.92
C ALA A 15 -0.27 -8.14 -11.06
N THR A 16 0.50 -7.54 -11.98
CA THR A 16 -0.02 -6.82 -13.15
C THR A 16 -0.84 -7.74 -14.05
N ASP A 17 -0.28 -8.90 -14.43
CA ASP A 17 -0.96 -9.86 -15.29
C ASP A 17 -2.26 -10.40 -14.67
N LYS A 18 -2.24 -10.70 -13.37
CA LYS A 18 -3.42 -11.16 -12.65
C LYS A 18 -4.48 -10.08 -12.54
N THR A 19 -4.08 -8.84 -12.30
CA THR A 19 -5.01 -7.70 -12.24
C THR A 19 -5.66 -7.46 -13.61
N LYS A 20 -4.90 -7.52 -14.71
CA LYS A 20 -5.47 -7.41 -16.06
C LYS A 20 -6.49 -8.52 -16.37
N LYS A 21 -6.19 -9.77 -15.98
CA LYS A 21 -7.12 -10.88 -16.12
C LYS A 21 -8.38 -10.68 -15.30
N LEU A 22 -8.23 -10.21 -14.06
CA LEU A 22 -9.36 -9.91 -13.17
C LEU A 22 -10.28 -8.87 -13.81
N LEU A 23 -9.75 -7.72 -14.23
CA LEU A 23 -10.52 -6.64 -14.85
C LEU A 23 -11.16 -7.06 -16.18
N LYS A 24 -10.50 -7.91 -16.97
CA LYS A 24 -11.07 -8.46 -18.20
C LYS A 24 -12.24 -9.40 -17.93
N ASN A 25 -12.17 -10.22 -16.90
CA ASN A 25 -13.21 -11.18 -16.54
C ASN A 25 -14.38 -10.52 -15.79
N HIS A 26 -14.13 -9.39 -15.15
CA HIS A 26 -15.07 -8.66 -14.30
C HIS A 26 -15.06 -7.16 -14.66
N PRO A 27 -15.62 -6.79 -15.82
CA PRO A 27 -15.65 -5.39 -16.28
C PRO A 27 -16.52 -4.48 -15.39
N GLU A 28 -17.29 -5.05 -14.47
CA GLU A 28 -18.09 -4.33 -13.47
C GLU A 28 -17.27 -3.83 -12.27
N ILE A 29 -15.99 -4.22 -12.14
CA ILE A 29 -15.11 -3.76 -11.06
C ILE A 29 -14.83 -2.27 -11.24
N ASN A 30 -15.12 -1.49 -10.20
CA ASN A 30 -14.84 -0.07 -10.14
C ASN A 30 -13.89 0.32 -8.99
N ALA A 31 -13.39 -0.66 -8.23
CA ALA A 31 -12.37 -0.44 -7.21
C ALA A 31 -11.48 -1.68 -7.04
N LEU A 32 -10.19 -1.44 -6.82
CA LEU A 32 -9.18 -2.44 -6.49
C LEU A 32 -8.55 -2.10 -5.14
N ILE A 33 -8.23 -3.13 -4.36
CA ILE A 33 -7.49 -2.97 -3.11
C ILE A 33 -6.27 -3.90 -3.15
N GLY A 34 -5.07 -3.31 -3.13
CA GLY A 34 -3.82 -4.04 -2.97
C GLY A 34 -3.40 -4.06 -1.50
N PHE A 35 -3.14 -5.22 -0.91
CA PHE A 35 -2.81 -5.36 0.52
C PHE A 35 -1.31 -5.41 0.82
N ASN A 36 -0.45 -5.18 -0.16
CA ASN A 36 0.99 -5.01 -0.01
C ASN A 36 1.57 -4.24 -1.20
N GLU A 37 2.86 -3.91 -1.11
CA GLU A 37 3.59 -3.17 -2.14
C GLU A 37 3.46 -3.78 -3.55
N TRP A 38 3.65 -5.10 -3.69
CA TRP A 38 3.61 -5.77 -4.99
C TRP A 38 2.22 -5.76 -5.61
N ALA A 39 1.18 -6.00 -4.80
CA ALA A 39 -0.20 -5.92 -5.26
C ALA A 39 -0.57 -4.49 -5.68
N THR A 40 -0.12 -3.50 -4.92
CA THR A 40 -0.34 -2.08 -5.20
C THR A 40 0.33 -1.66 -6.51
N LEU A 41 1.61 -2.01 -6.67
CA LEU A 41 2.38 -1.71 -7.88
C LEU A 41 1.77 -2.38 -9.12
N GLY A 42 1.41 -3.66 -9.00
CA GLY A 42 0.78 -4.40 -10.09
C GLY A 42 -0.61 -3.87 -10.46
N ALA A 43 -1.41 -3.48 -9.48
CA ALA A 43 -2.71 -2.85 -9.72
C ALA A 43 -2.54 -1.50 -10.45
N GLY A 44 -1.69 -0.60 -9.96
CA GLY A 44 -1.42 0.68 -10.59
C GLY A 44 -0.88 0.54 -12.01
N THR A 45 0.06 -0.41 -12.24
CA THR A 45 0.58 -0.70 -13.58
C THR A 45 -0.51 -1.20 -14.53
N ALA A 46 -1.38 -2.12 -14.05
CA ALA A 46 -2.48 -2.63 -14.87
C ALA A 46 -3.48 -1.51 -15.24
N ILE A 47 -3.80 -0.63 -14.30
CA ILE A 47 -4.68 0.53 -14.54
C ILE A 47 -4.07 1.47 -15.58
N SER A 48 -2.76 1.77 -15.48
CA SER A 48 -2.05 2.58 -16.47
C SER A 48 -2.08 1.97 -17.87
N GLU A 49 -1.73 0.68 -17.97
CA GLU A 49 -1.66 -0.02 -19.27
C GLU A 49 -3.03 -0.26 -19.93
N LEU A 50 -4.11 -0.27 -19.14
CA LEU A 50 -5.48 -0.43 -19.63
C LEU A 50 -6.22 0.89 -19.79
N ASP A 51 -5.60 2.02 -19.46
CA ASP A 51 -6.19 3.38 -19.49
C ASP A 51 -7.50 3.47 -18.68
N LEU A 52 -7.46 2.94 -17.44
CA LEU A 52 -8.64 2.83 -16.56
C LEU A 52 -8.59 3.76 -15.34
N ALA A 53 -7.66 4.71 -15.28
CA ALA A 53 -7.47 5.58 -14.12
C ALA A 53 -8.72 6.40 -13.75
N ASP A 54 -9.54 6.80 -14.72
CA ASP A 54 -10.79 7.54 -14.48
C ASP A 54 -11.99 6.63 -14.14
N SER A 55 -11.83 5.32 -14.23
CA SER A 55 -12.95 4.36 -14.13
C SER A 55 -12.84 3.41 -12.95
N VAL A 56 -11.62 3.14 -12.47
CA VAL A 56 -11.35 2.17 -11.41
C VAL A 56 -10.51 2.81 -10.32
N CYS A 57 -11.08 2.97 -9.15
CA CYS A 57 -10.38 3.49 -7.96
C CYS A 57 -9.39 2.46 -7.42
N VAL A 58 -8.15 2.86 -7.16
CA VAL A 58 -7.12 1.99 -6.58
C VAL A 58 -6.71 2.45 -5.20
N VAL A 59 -6.89 1.58 -4.21
CA VAL A 59 -6.36 1.75 -2.86
C VAL A 59 -5.24 0.75 -2.65
N GLY A 60 -4.06 1.25 -2.33
CA GLY A 60 -2.86 0.43 -2.13
C GLY A 60 -2.28 0.52 -0.73
N PHE A 61 -1.27 -0.28 -0.47
CA PHE A 61 -0.48 -0.31 0.75
C PHE A 61 0.99 -0.01 0.46
N ASP A 62 1.63 0.59 1.45
CA ASP A 62 3.04 0.99 1.49
C ASP A 62 3.39 2.16 0.55
N SER A 63 4.64 2.63 0.62
CA SER A 63 5.10 3.85 -0.06
C SER A 63 6.30 3.61 -0.99
N ASN A 64 6.25 2.53 -1.77
CA ASN A 64 7.23 2.35 -2.84
C ASN A 64 7.25 3.59 -3.75
N ILE A 65 8.43 4.03 -4.16
CA ILE A 65 8.62 5.27 -4.96
C ILE A 65 7.79 5.26 -6.25
N LYS A 66 7.63 4.10 -6.90
CA LYS A 66 6.79 3.97 -8.10
C LYS A 66 5.31 4.12 -7.76
N CYS A 67 4.85 3.55 -6.64
CA CYS A 67 3.47 3.71 -6.18
C CYS A 67 3.16 5.16 -5.80
N VAL A 68 4.12 5.88 -5.20
CA VAL A 68 4.00 7.31 -4.91
C VAL A 68 3.90 8.13 -6.21
N GLY A 69 4.71 7.80 -7.23
CA GLY A 69 4.59 8.39 -8.57
C GLY A 69 3.22 8.15 -9.20
N MET A 70 2.70 6.92 -9.13
CA MET A 70 1.37 6.57 -9.63
C MET A 70 0.23 7.24 -8.84
N LEU A 71 0.44 7.53 -7.55
CA LEU A 71 -0.48 8.34 -6.76
C LEU A 71 -0.52 9.80 -7.28
N GLU A 72 0.63 10.35 -7.64
CA GLU A 72 0.73 11.70 -8.20
C GLU A 72 0.08 11.79 -9.58
N THR A 73 0.33 10.81 -10.45
CA THR A 73 -0.18 10.77 -11.83
C THR A 73 -1.63 10.27 -11.92
N GLY A 74 -2.13 9.52 -10.94
CA GLY A 74 -3.55 9.21 -10.79
C GLY A 74 -3.96 7.77 -11.06
N GLU A 75 -3.04 6.87 -11.33
CA GLU A 75 -3.31 5.43 -11.46
C GLU A 75 -3.63 4.78 -10.11
N ILE A 76 -3.16 5.41 -9.02
CA ILE A 76 -3.50 5.07 -7.64
C ILE A 76 -4.18 6.27 -7.00
N ASP A 77 -5.29 6.05 -6.29
CA ASP A 77 -6.05 7.13 -5.63
C ASP A 77 -5.62 7.35 -4.19
N THR A 78 -5.26 6.27 -3.50
CA THR A 78 -4.95 6.31 -2.07
C THR A 78 -3.91 5.24 -1.72
N LEU A 79 -2.95 5.62 -0.88
CA LEU A 79 -2.00 4.71 -0.23
C LEU A 79 -2.25 4.68 1.27
N ILE A 80 -2.28 3.49 1.84
CA ILE A 80 -2.24 3.25 3.29
C ILE A 80 -0.78 3.02 3.66
N VAL A 81 -0.16 4.02 4.26
CA VAL A 81 1.29 4.01 4.55
C VAL A 81 1.52 3.73 6.02
N GLN A 82 2.27 2.70 6.32
CA GLN A 82 2.72 2.35 7.67
C GLN A 82 3.97 3.17 8.02
N ASN A 83 4.33 3.20 9.32
CA ASN A 83 5.59 3.76 9.78
C ASN A 83 6.58 2.63 10.16
N PRO A 84 7.39 2.14 9.22
CA PRO A 84 8.26 1.00 9.46
C PRO A 84 9.36 1.31 10.50
N PHE A 85 9.81 2.57 10.61
CA PHE A 85 10.74 2.99 11.64
C PHE A 85 10.13 2.82 13.05
N ALA A 86 8.91 3.31 13.26
CA ALA A 86 8.23 3.15 14.53
C ALA A 86 7.99 1.67 14.87
N ILE A 87 7.59 0.86 13.89
CA ILE A 87 7.38 -0.59 14.05
C ILE A 87 8.66 -1.26 14.51
N GLY A 88 9.78 -1.03 13.82
CA GLY A 88 11.09 -1.61 14.16
C GLY A 88 11.59 -1.15 15.52
N TYR A 89 11.50 0.16 15.81
CA TYR A 89 11.91 0.72 17.11
C TYR A 89 11.11 0.12 18.27
N ILE A 90 9.80 0.05 18.16
CA ILE A 90 8.93 -0.51 19.21
C ILE A 90 9.22 -2.01 19.39
N ALA A 91 9.39 -2.77 18.31
CA ALA A 91 9.70 -4.20 18.37
C ALA A 91 11.01 -4.46 19.15
N VAL A 92 12.08 -3.74 18.84
CA VAL A 92 13.37 -3.88 19.53
C VAL A 92 13.29 -3.40 20.98
N SER A 93 12.59 -2.29 21.22
CA SER A 93 12.38 -1.76 22.58
C SER A 93 11.62 -2.77 23.47
N ASN A 94 10.56 -3.36 22.94
CA ASN A 94 9.76 -4.37 23.63
C ASN A 94 10.58 -5.64 23.91
N ALA A 95 11.37 -6.10 22.95
CA ALA A 95 12.28 -7.23 23.15
C ALA A 95 13.29 -6.97 24.28
N ALA A 96 13.90 -5.78 24.30
CA ALA A 96 14.83 -5.39 25.37
C ALA A 96 14.16 -5.34 26.76
N GLN A 97 12.91 -4.85 26.83
CA GLN A 97 12.14 -4.84 28.07
C GLN A 97 11.83 -6.25 28.58
N LEU A 98 11.43 -7.17 27.68
CA LEU A 98 11.20 -8.58 28.01
C LEU A 98 12.47 -9.25 28.54
N MET A 99 13.61 -9.01 27.90
CA MET A 99 14.91 -9.52 28.37
C MET A 99 15.30 -8.98 29.75
N ALA A 100 14.87 -7.79 30.09
CA ALA A 100 15.04 -7.18 31.40
C ALA A 100 14.00 -7.64 32.46
N GLY A 101 13.17 -8.64 32.13
CA GLY A 101 12.13 -9.19 33.02
C GLY A 101 10.92 -8.29 33.24
N LYS A 102 10.73 -7.29 32.36
CA LYS A 102 9.54 -6.42 32.39
C LYS A 102 8.40 -7.05 31.59
N SER A 103 7.17 -6.78 31.99
CA SER A 103 6.00 -7.08 31.18
C SER A 103 5.83 -6.03 30.07
N ILE A 104 5.37 -6.48 28.91
CA ILE A 104 4.97 -5.59 27.80
C ILE A 104 3.52 -5.84 27.45
N ASP A 105 2.92 -4.90 26.78
CA ASP A 105 1.59 -5.08 26.21
C ASP A 105 1.64 -6.15 25.09
N PRO A 106 0.74 -7.16 25.09
CA PRO A 106 0.75 -8.22 24.08
C PRO A 106 0.41 -7.69 22.67
N LEU A 107 -0.22 -6.53 22.57
CA LEU A 107 -0.57 -5.87 21.32
C LEU A 107 -0.17 -4.39 21.39
N THR A 108 0.64 -3.95 20.44
CA THR A 108 0.97 -2.53 20.28
C THR A 108 0.58 -2.10 18.88
N GLU A 109 -0.40 -1.23 18.77
CA GLU A 109 -0.81 -0.64 17.51
C GLU A 109 0.13 0.49 17.09
N THR A 110 0.44 0.56 15.79
CA THR A 110 1.22 1.65 15.22
C THR A 110 0.36 2.49 14.29
N SER A 111 0.68 3.78 14.18
CA SER A 111 -0.06 4.70 13.33
C SER A 111 0.09 4.33 11.86
N VAL A 112 -0.99 4.49 11.10
CA VAL A 112 -1.00 4.45 9.65
C VAL A 112 -1.43 5.80 9.10
N TYR A 113 -0.99 6.12 7.88
CA TYR A 113 -1.32 7.36 7.19
C TYR A 113 -2.14 7.03 5.94
N VAL A 114 -3.27 7.70 5.79
CA VAL A 114 -4.06 7.66 4.55
C VAL A 114 -3.58 8.78 3.66
N VAL A 115 -2.86 8.42 2.61
CA VAL A 115 -2.21 9.36 1.70
C VAL A 115 -2.91 9.39 0.36
N ASN A 116 -3.20 10.58 -0.14
CA ASN A 116 -3.80 10.82 -1.44
C ASN A 116 -3.21 12.09 -2.07
N ARG A 117 -3.58 12.42 -3.31
CA ARG A 117 -3.07 13.61 -4.02
C ARG A 117 -3.26 14.94 -3.26
N LYS A 118 -4.28 15.05 -2.40
CA LYS A 118 -4.55 16.29 -1.65
C LYS A 118 -3.60 16.52 -0.49
N ASN A 119 -3.05 15.45 0.09
CA ASN A 119 -2.22 15.54 1.29
C ASN A 119 -0.79 15.04 1.12
N MET A 120 -0.43 14.38 0.02
CA MET A 120 0.88 13.79 -0.20
C MET A 120 2.06 14.78 -0.10
N PHE A 121 1.82 16.08 -0.30
CA PHE A 121 2.82 17.13 -0.17
C PHE A 121 2.87 17.78 1.22
N ASN A 122 2.04 17.36 2.17
CA ASN A 122 2.12 17.83 3.55
C ASN A 122 3.41 17.34 4.22
N LYS A 123 4.09 18.21 4.98
CA LYS A 123 5.39 17.93 5.58
C LYS A 123 5.44 16.64 6.41
N ASP A 124 4.38 16.34 7.16
CA ASP A 124 4.35 15.14 8.01
C ASP A 124 4.08 13.87 7.20
N VAL A 125 3.33 13.98 6.11
CA VAL A 125 3.11 12.88 5.15
C VAL A 125 4.40 12.58 4.38
N GLN A 126 5.11 13.61 3.94
CA GLN A 126 6.40 13.47 3.24
C GLN A 126 7.44 12.70 4.09
N LYS A 127 7.51 12.95 5.40
CA LYS A 127 8.40 12.22 6.32
C LYS A 127 8.10 10.71 6.37
N VAL A 128 6.87 10.31 6.14
CA VAL A 128 6.46 8.90 6.16
C VAL A 128 6.62 8.27 4.79
N LEU A 129 6.33 9.00 3.73
CA LEU A 129 6.52 8.53 2.34
C LEU A 129 7.98 8.25 2.01
N PHE A 130 8.91 9.03 2.57
CA PHE A 130 10.35 8.98 2.27
C PHE A 130 11.20 8.74 3.53
N SER A 131 10.73 7.85 4.41
CA SER A 131 11.36 7.59 5.72
C SER A 131 12.78 7.00 5.66
N PHE A 132 13.27 6.62 4.50
CA PHE A 132 14.56 5.96 4.29
C PHE A 132 15.49 6.71 3.32
N GLU A 133 15.18 7.96 2.99
CA GLU A 133 16.07 8.83 2.20
C GLU A 133 16.83 9.83 3.07
#